data_66eefc9610093671c99486ede7258b88
#
_entry.id   66eefc9610093671c99486ede7258b88
#
_cell.length_a   1.000
_cell.length_b   1.000
_cell.length_c   1.000
_cell.angle_alpha   90.00
_cell.angle_beta   90.00
_cell.angle_gamma   90.00
#
_symmetry.space_group_name_H-M   'P 1'
#
loop_
_entity.id
_entity.type
_entity.pdbx_description
1 polymer ?
#
loop_
_entity_poly.entity_id
_entity_poly.type
_entity_poly.pdbx_seq_one_letter_code
_entity_poly.pdbx_strand_id
1 'polypeptide(L)'
;MAREAKKDPNELTVEQKLKTLFQLQTMLSKIDEIKTLRGELPLEVQDLEDEIAGLSTRIDKIKAEVDELKSAIAGKRVEIETAKASVEKYKSQQDNVRNNREYDFLTKEIEFQSLEIELCEKRIKEFSADREEKEAEVVKNEQILSERQKDLEQKKGELDEIISETKQEEEKLRDKAKDLETKIEPRLLQSFKRIRKNSRNGLGVVYVQRDACGGCFNKIPPQRQLDIRSRKKVIVCEYCGRSMIDPDLAGVQIEHKVEEAPATTTKRAIRRKTAE
;
A
#
# COMPACT_ATOMS: atom_id res chain seq x y z
N MET A 1 48.33 -0.93 15.98
CA MET A 1 47.39 -0.46 14.94
C MET A 1 47.74 0.99 14.63
N ALA A 2 48.32 1.23 13.47
CA ALA A 2 48.73 2.55 13.01
C ALA A 2 47.48 3.40 12.71
N ARG A 3 47.36 4.54 13.41
CA ARG A 3 46.38 5.57 13.07
C ARG A 3 46.72 6.13 11.69
N GLU A 4 45.96 5.84 10.67
CA GLU A 4 46.04 6.55 9.37
C GLU A 4 45.84 8.05 9.65
N ALA A 5 46.89 8.81 9.33
CA ALA A 5 46.85 10.27 9.45
C ALA A 5 45.77 10.79 8.51
N LYS A 6 44.85 11.60 9.04
CA LYS A 6 43.82 12.30 8.27
C LYS A 6 44.53 13.19 7.25
N LYS A 7 44.57 12.77 5.98
CA LYS A 7 45.05 13.61 4.86
C LYS A 7 44.18 14.82 4.71
N ASP A 8 44.74 15.99 4.51
CA ASP A 8 43.99 17.22 4.26
C ASP A 8 43.02 17.03 3.05
N PRO A 9 41.76 17.44 3.14
CA PRO A 9 40.78 17.26 2.05
C PRO A 9 41.19 17.93 0.71
N ASN A 10 42.18 18.86 0.75
CA ASN A 10 42.72 19.48 -0.43
C ASN A 10 43.79 18.62 -1.14
N GLU A 11 44.43 17.65 -0.48
CA GLU A 11 45.46 16.77 -1.03
C GLU A 11 44.88 15.52 -1.72
N LEU A 12 43.55 15.27 -1.62
CA LEU A 12 42.94 14.13 -2.28
C LEU A 12 42.88 14.30 -3.80
N THR A 13 43.20 13.24 -4.52
CA THR A 13 43.05 13.23 -5.99
C THR A 13 41.56 13.39 -6.37
N VAL A 14 41.30 13.93 -7.57
CA VAL A 14 39.91 14.10 -8.07
C VAL A 14 39.13 12.78 -8.07
N GLU A 15 39.81 11.69 -8.40
CA GLU A 15 39.27 10.34 -8.36
C GLU A 15 38.80 9.95 -6.95
N GLN A 16 39.64 10.17 -5.94
CA GLN A 16 39.30 9.91 -4.54
C GLN A 16 38.15 10.79 -4.04
N LYS A 17 38.14 12.07 -4.45
CA LYS A 17 37.03 13.00 -4.13
C LYS A 17 35.69 12.50 -4.69
N LEU A 18 35.70 12.07 -5.96
CA LEU A 18 34.48 11.52 -6.61
C LEU A 18 34.02 10.21 -5.99
N LYS A 19 34.97 9.30 -5.69
CA LYS A 19 34.66 8.03 -5.03
C LYS A 19 34.05 8.24 -3.63
N THR A 20 34.64 9.13 -2.83
CA THR A 20 34.12 9.47 -1.50
C THR A 20 32.73 10.11 -1.58
N LEU A 21 32.52 10.98 -2.56
CA LEU A 21 31.24 11.63 -2.79
C LEU A 21 30.15 10.63 -3.21
N PHE A 22 30.51 9.64 -4.04
CA PHE A 22 29.60 8.57 -4.42
C PHE A 22 29.28 7.63 -3.26
N GLN A 23 30.28 7.29 -2.44
CA GLN A 23 30.07 6.52 -1.20
C GLN A 23 29.14 7.26 -0.24
N LEU A 24 29.34 8.57 -0.03
CA LEU A 24 28.45 9.40 0.78
C LEU A 24 27.01 9.35 0.25
N GLN A 25 26.84 9.48 -1.06
CA GLN A 25 25.50 9.38 -1.66
C GLN A 25 24.84 8.02 -1.41
N THR A 26 25.59 6.92 -1.58
CA THR A 26 25.08 5.58 -1.32
C THR A 26 24.59 5.41 0.11
N MET A 27 25.35 5.93 1.11
CA MET A 27 24.92 5.90 2.50
C MET A 27 23.66 6.74 2.75
N LEU A 28 23.64 7.94 2.17
CA LEU A 28 22.47 8.82 2.31
C LEU A 28 21.23 8.28 1.59
N SER A 29 21.40 7.60 0.46
CA SER A 29 20.27 6.96 -0.27
C SER A 29 19.69 5.81 0.53
N LYS A 30 20.53 4.99 1.17
CA LYS A 30 20.05 3.95 2.10
C LYS A 30 19.30 4.52 3.30
N ILE A 31 19.75 5.66 3.85
CA ILE A 31 19.01 6.35 4.91
C ILE A 31 17.63 6.83 4.43
N ASP A 32 17.54 7.34 3.20
CA ASP A 32 16.26 7.78 2.64
C ASP A 32 15.33 6.60 2.36
N GLU A 33 15.86 5.45 1.86
CA GLU A 33 15.13 4.19 1.70
C GLU A 33 14.54 3.70 3.03
N ILE A 34 15.37 3.67 4.09
CA ILE A 34 14.92 3.31 5.45
C ILE A 34 13.81 4.23 5.94
N LYS A 35 13.93 5.55 5.71
CA LYS A 35 12.89 6.51 6.10
C LYS A 35 11.59 6.33 5.34
N THR A 36 11.67 6.06 4.04
CA THR A 36 10.49 5.79 3.21
C THR A 36 9.79 4.54 3.70
N LEU A 37 10.52 3.47 3.93
CA LEU A 37 10.01 2.20 4.44
C LEU A 37 9.31 2.40 5.80
N ARG A 38 9.94 3.15 6.73
CA ARG A 38 9.32 3.51 8.02
C ARG A 38 8.09 4.41 7.89
N GLY A 39 7.96 5.15 6.80
CA GLY A 39 6.81 6.00 6.54
C GLY A 39 5.62 5.24 5.93
N GLU A 40 5.88 4.15 5.21
CA GLU A 40 4.85 3.33 4.55
C GLU A 40 4.22 2.30 5.50
N LEU A 41 5.02 1.67 6.36
CA LEU A 41 4.56 0.64 7.29
C LEU A 41 3.44 1.08 8.25
N PRO A 42 3.46 2.30 8.85
CA PRO A 42 2.36 2.76 9.69
C PRO A 42 1.04 2.94 8.94
N LEU A 43 1.07 3.21 7.63
CA LEU A 43 -0.13 3.35 6.81
C LEU A 43 -0.84 2.00 6.65
N GLU A 44 -0.10 0.92 6.45
CA GLU A 44 -0.68 -0.44 6.37
C GLU A 44 -1.38 -0.83 7.69
N VAL A 45 -0.80 -0.45 8.83
CA VAL A 45 -1.42 -0.68 10.15
C VAL A 45 -2.69 0.15 10.31
N GLN A 46 -2.66 1.41 9.87
CA GLN A 46 -3.82 2.30 9.91
C GLN A 46 -4.96 1.78 9.02
N ASP A 47 -4.66 1.31 7.82
CA ASP A 47 -5.65 0.72 6.92
C ASP A 47 -6.35 -0.49 7.55
N LEU A 48 -5.59 -1.36 8.26
CA LEU A 48 -6.15 -2.48 9.01
C LEU A 48 -7.01 -2.04 10.21
N GLU A 49 -6.61 -0.99 10.92
CA GLU A 49 -7.40 -0.40 12.00
C GLU A 49 -8.74 0.15 11.48
N ASP A 50 -8.72 0.84 10.35
CA ASP A 50 -9.92 1.37 9.71
C ASP A 50 -10.84 0.26 9.19
N GLU A 51 -10.27 -0.84 8.64
CA GLU A 51 -11.04 -2.03 8.23
C GLU A 51 -11.73 -2.68 9.44
N ILE A 52 -11.04 -2.85 10.56
CA ILE A 52 -11.58 -3.40 11.81
C ILE A 52 -12.70 -2.51 12.36
N ALA A 53 -12.52 -1.20 12.36
CA ALA A 53 -13.54 -0.25 12.79
C ALA A 53 -14.80 -0.31 11.89
N GLY A 54 -14.60 -0.45 10.58
CA GLY A 54 -15.69 -0.65 9.61
C GLY A 54 -16.47 -1.93 9.85
N LEU A 55 -15.76 -3.06 10.06
CA LEU A 55 -16.37 -4.36 10.39
C LEU A 55 -17.13 -4.33 11.70
N SER A 56 -16.58 -3.71 12.74
CA SER A 56 -17.24 -3.53 14.04
C SER A 56 -18.53 -2.76 13.89
N THR A 57 -18.52 -1.64 13.18
CA THR A 57 -19.72 -0.83 12.92
C THR A 57 -20.79 -1.61 12.13
N ARG A 58 -20.36 -2.45 11.18
CA ARG A 58 -21.26 -3.32 10.42
C ARG A 58 -21.92 -4.37 11.30
N ILE A 59 -21.14 -5.03 12.17
CA ILE A 59 -21.63 -6.02 13.12
C ILE A 59 -22.68 -5.39 14.05
N ASP A 60 -22.40 -4.19 14.57
CA ASP A 60 -23.33 -3.48 15.47
C ASP A 60 -24.65 -3.15 14.78
N LYS A 61 -24.61 -2.74 13.50
CA LYS A 61 -25.83 -2.51 12.70
C LYS A 61 -26.65 -3.78 12.52
N ILE A 62 -25.99 -4.90 12.15
CA ILE A 62 -26.72 -6.17 11.95
C ILE A 62 -27.31 -6.66 13.30
N LYS A 63 -26.59 -6.50 14.40
CA LYS A 63 -27.11 -6.81 15.74
C LYS A 63 -28.36 -5.98 16.08
N ALA A 64 -28.36 -4.69 15.77
CA ALA A 64 -29.53 -3.83 15.96
C ALA A 64 -30.72 -4.32 15.12
N GLU A 65 -30.50 -4.69 13.85
CA GLU A 65 -31.55 -5.26 12.99
C GLU A 65 -32.08 -6.60 13.53
N VAL A 66 -31.22 -7.44 14.09
CA VAL A 66 -31.65 -8.69 14.77
C VAL A 66 -32.53 -8.39 15.97
N ASP A 67 -32.23 -7.38 16.76
CA ASP A 67 -33.01 -6.99 17.92
C ASP A 67 -34.37 -6.35 17.53
N GLU A 68 -34.39 -5.60 16.42
CA GLU A 68 -35.65 -5.11 15.82
C GLU A 68 -36.56 -6.28 15.38
N LEU A 69 -35.97 -7.30 14.70
CA LEU A 69 -36.73 -8.49 14.30
C LEU A 69 -37.26 -9.28 15.52
N LYS A 70 -36.45 -9.42 16.57
CA LYS A 70 -36.93 -10.05 17.85
C LYS A 70 -38.10 -9.29 18.45
N SER A 71 -38.03 -7.97 18.46
CA SER A 71 -39.09 -7.10 18.96
C SER A 71 -40.35 -7.22 18.10
N ALA A 72 -40.23 -7.25 16.78
CA ALA A 72 -41.32 -7.46 15.85
C ALA A 72 -42.02 -8.83 16.05
N ILE A 73 -41.22 -9.90 16.22
CA ILE A 73 -41.75 -11.24 16.54
C ILE A 73 -42.53 -11.23 17.85
N ALA A 74 -42.00 -10.60 18.89
CA ALA A 74 -42.66 -10.49 20.17
C ALA A 74 -44.00 -9.72 20.06
N GLY A 75 -44.03 -8.61 19.32
CA GLY A 75 -45.23 -7.85 19.02
C GLY A 75 -46.30 -8.70 18.31
N LYS A 76 -45.92 -9.46 17.28
CA LYS A 76 -46.83 -10.34 16.56
C LYS A 76 -47.37 -11.49 17.42
N ARG A 77 -46.61 -12.00 18.37
CA ARG A 77 -47.10 -12.98 19.34
C ARG A 77 -48.18 -12.40 20.25
N VAL A 78 -48.01 -11.17 20.73
CA VAL A 78 -49.04 -10.48 21.53
C VAL A 78 -50.31 -10.23 20.71
N GLU A 79 -50.17 -9.85 19.44
CA GLU A 79 -51.33 -9.71 18.53
C GLU A 79 -52.11 -11.04 18.39
N ILE A 80 -51.40 -12.16 18.23
CA ILE A 80 -52.02 -13.49 18.16
C ILE A 80 -52.79 -13.81 19.47
N GLU A 81 -52.22 -13.52 20.62
CA GLU A 81 -52.88 -13.77 21.92
C GLU A 81 -54.14 -12.91 22.06
N THR A 82 -54.09 -11.64 21.68
CA THR A 82 -55.25 -10.75 21.71
C THR A 82 -56.35 -11.18 20.73
N ALA A 83 -55.97 -11.60 19.53
CA ALA A 83 -56.88 -12.13 18.53
C ALA A 83 -57.55 -13.44 18.99
N LYS A 84 -56.79 -14.37 19.62
CA LYS A 84 -57.33 -15.60 20.20
C LYS A 84 -58.34 -15.32 21.30
N ALA A 85 -58.03 -14.39 22.22
CA ALA A 85 -58.95 -13.98 23.26
C ALA A 85 -60.26 -13.36 22.68
N SER A 86 -60.14 -12.59 21.59
CA SER A 86 -61.28 -12.03 20.86
C SER A 86 -62.17 -13.12 20.23
N VAL A 87 -61.53 -14.14 19.61
CA VAL A 87 -62.25 -15.30 19.05
C VAL A 87 -63.03 -16.05 20.12
N GLU A 88 -62.43 -16.31 21.28
CA GLU A 88 -63.11 -16.97 22.39
C GLU A 88 -64.32 -16.14 22.91
N LYS A 89 -64.15 -14.85 23.05
CA LYS A 89 -65.24 -13.93 23.43
C LYS A 89 -66.36 -13.94 22.41
N TYR A 90 -66.04 -13.84 21.10
CA TYR A 90 -67.09 -13.87 20.08
C TYR A 90 -67.79 -15.22 19.98
N LYS A 91 -67.09 -16.34 20.16
CA LYS A 91 -67.72 -17.67 20.26
C LYS A 91 -68.70 -17.76 21.44
N SER A 92 -68.28 -17.29 22.61
CA SER A 92 -69.19 -17.30 23.80
C SER A 92 -70.40 -16.38 23.62
N GLN A 93 -70.26 -15.29 22.84
CA GLN A 93 -71.43 -14.45 22.50
C GLN A 93 -72.34 -15.12 21.49
N GLN A 94 -71.73 -15.79 20.45
CA GLN A 94 -72.48 -16.49 19.43
C GLN A 94 -73.36 -17.59 19.96
N ASP A 95 -72.95 -18.29 21.03
CA ASP A 95 -73.74 -19.31 21.71
C ASP A 95 -75.01 -18.74 22.38
N ASN A 96 -75.01 -17.45 22.72
CA ASN A 96 -76.12 -16.78 23.42
C ASN A 96 -77.05 -15.96 22.55
N VAL A 97 -76.75 -15.82 21.24
CA VAL A 97 -77.49 -14.99 20.29
C VAL A 97 -78.68 -15.72 19.72
N ARG A 98 -79.84 -15.02 19.66
CA ARG A 98 -81.09 -15.52 19.08
C ARG A 98 -81.46 -14.92 17.73
N ASN A 99 -80.67 -13.95 17.24
CA ASN A 99 -80.93 -13.21 16.00
C ASN A 99 -79.94 -13.65 14.89
N ASN A 100 -80.44 -14.11 13.73
CA ASN A 100 -79.60 -14.58 12.63
C ASN A 100 -78.63 -13.50 12.09
N ARG A 101 -79.02 -12.22 12.13
CA ARG A 101 -78.08 -11.14 11.66
C ARG A 101 -76.89 -10.97 12.59
N GLU A 102 -77.12 -11.07 13.90
CA GLU A 102 -76.03 -11.00 14.89
C GLU A 102 -75.16 -12.24 14.86
N TYR A 103 -75.70 -13.38 14.61
CA TYR A 103 -74.97 -14.63 14.40
C TYR A 103 -74.08 -14.56 13.19
N ASP A 104 -74.62 -14.09 12.03
CA ASP A 104 -73.79 -13.90 10.77
C ASP A 104 -72.67 -12.86 10.97
N PHE A 105 -72.92 -11.80 11.73
CA PHE A 105 -71.92 -10.81 12.07
C PHE A 105 -70.78 -11.41 12.90
N LEU A 106 -71.13 -12.09 13.99
CA LEU A 106 -70.12 -12.74 14.85
C LEU A 106 -69.34 -13.83 14.12
N THR A 107 -69.97 -14.56 13.20
CA THR A 107 -69.28 -15.55 12.38
C THR A 107 -68.21 -14.89 11.51
N LYS A 108 -68.51 -13.75 10.87
CA LYS A 108 -67.55 -13.00 10.06
C LYS A 108 -66.41 -12.41 10.90
N GLU A 109 -66.71 -11.95 12.11
CA GLU A 109 -65.68 -11.46 13.03
C GLU A 109 -64.74 -12.57 13.48
N ILE A 110 -65.26 -13.77 13.74
CA ILE A 110 -64.44 -14.94 14.08
C ILE A 110 -63.56 -15.35 12.88
N GLU A 111 -64.12 -15.36 11.67
CA GLU A 111 -63.37 -15.64 10.45
C GLU A 111 -62.25 -14.58 10.25
N PHE A 112 -62.58 -13.32 10.41
CA PHE A 112 -61.60 -12.22 10.30
C PHE A 112 -60.43 -12.38 11.28
N GLN A 113 -60.74 -12.59 12.57
CA GLN A 113 -59.72 -12.80 13.61
C GLN A 113 -58.88 -14.07 13.37
N SER A 114 -59.50 -15.12 12.83
CA SER A 114 -58.75 -16.34 12.50
C SER A 114 -57.78 -16.13 11.33
N LEU A 115 -58.18 -15.37 10.30
CA LEU A 115 -57.29 -14.99 9.19
C LEU A 115 -56.15 -14.06 9.65
N GLU A 116 -56.41 -13.16 10.60
CA GLU A 116 -55.43 -12.30 11.20
C GLU A 116 -54.36 -13.09 11.99
N ILE A 117 -54.79 -14.12 12.72
CA ILE A 117 -53.87 -15.07 13.39
C ILE A 117 -53.00 -15.78 12.38
N GLU A 118 -53.55 -16.31 11.28
CA GLU A 118 -52.78 -16.98 10.25
C GLU A 118 -51.76 -16.03 9.59
N LEU A 119 -52.17 -14.78 9.34
CA LEU A 119 -51.28 -13.76 8.78
C LEU A 119 -50.10 -13.48 9.74
N CYS A 120 -50.38 -13.30 11.02
CA CYS A 120 -49.35 -13.07 12.02
C CYS A 120 -48.41 -14.28 12.18
N GLU A 121 -48.92 -15.51 12.09
CA GLU A 121 -48.09 -16.72 12.11
C GLU A 121 -47.18 -16.82 10.90
N LYS A 122 -47.65 -16.45 9.69
CA LYS A 122 -46.83 -16.39 8.50
C LYS A 122 -45.71 -15.36 8.65
N ARG A 123 -46.03 -14.14 9.11
CA ARG A 123 -45.03 -13.10 9.36
C ARG A 123 -44.01 -13.48 10.42
N ILE A 124 -44.40 -14.17 11.48
CA ILE A 124 -43.46 -14.69 12.48
C ILE A 124 -42.48 -15.68 11.84
N LYS A 125 -42.93 -16.54 10.94
CA LYS A 125 -42.04 -17.47 10.20
C LYS A 125 -41.07 -16.72 9.33
N GLU A 126 -41.51 -15.70 8.58
CA GLU A 126 -40.67 -14.87 7.76
C GLU A 126 -39.61 -14.14 8.62
N PHE A 127 -40.02 -13.42 9.65
CA PHE A 127 -39.09 -12.72 10.54
C PHE A 127 -38.15 -13.66 11.31
N SER A 128 -38.55 -14.88 11.60
CA SER A 128 -37.66 -15.85 12.24
C SER A 128 -36.60 -16.38 11.29
N ALA A 129 -36.93 -16.58 10.00
CA ALA A 129 -35.97 -16.95 8.98
C ALA A 129 -34.97 -15.82 8.71
N ASP A 130 -35.45 -14.58 8.56
CA ASP A 130 -34.58 -13.39 8.37
C ASP A 130 -33.64 -13.19 9.57
N ARG A 131 -34.13 -13.41 10.79
CA ARG A 131 -33.32 -13.32 11.99
C ARG A 131 -32.21 -14.37 12.00
N GLU A 132 -32.53 -15.63 11.68
CA GLU A 132 -31.52 -16.71 11.62
C GLU A 132 -30.44 -16.43 10.58
N GLU A 133 -30.82 -15.89 9.42
CA GLU A 133 -29.88 -15.49 8.36
C GLU A 133 -28.93 -14.38 8.86
N LYS A 134 -29.49 -13.35 9.51
CA LYS A 134 -28.69 -12.24 10.06
C LYS A 134 -27.81 -12.67 11.24
N GLU A 135 -28.30 -13.53 12.11
CA GLU A 135 -27.49 -14.12 13.21
C GLU A 135 -26.30 -14.93 12.63
N ALA A 136 -26.51 -15.67 11.54
CA ALA A 136 -25.42 -16.37 10.86
C ALA A 136 -24.42 -15.41 10.20
N GLU A 137 -24.90 -14.27 9.65
CA GLU A 137 -24.02 -13.21 9.12
C GLU A 137 -23.19 -12.55 10.23
N VAL A 138 -23.76 -12.31 11.41
CA VAL A 138 -23.03 -11.78 12.57
C VAL A 138 -21.89 -12.71 12.95
N VAL A 139 -22.14 -14.01 13.07
CA VAL A 139 -21.11 -15.00 13.45
C VAL A 139 -19.97 -15.01 12.44
N LYS A 140 -20.28 -14.96 11.15
CA LYS A 140 -19.23 -14.89 10.09
C LYS A 140 -18.40 -13.62 10.20
N ASN A 141 -19.05 -12.47 10.36
CA ASN A 141 -18.35 -11.18 10.47
C ASN A 141 -17.51 -11.11 11.77
N GLU A 142 -17.96 -11.70 12.87
CA GLU A 142 -17.19 -11.79 14.12
C GLU A 142 -15.94 -12.67 13.97
N GLN A 143 -16.03 -13.76 13.21
CA GLN A 143 -14.85 -14.58 12.88
C GLN A 143 -13.83 -13.79 12.08
N ILE A 144 -14.27 -13.11 11.00
CA ILE A 144 -13.41 -12.25 10.19
C ILE A 144 -12.77 -11.16 11.05
N LEU A 145 -13.53 -10.50 11.90
CA LEU A 145 -13.03 -9.47 12.80
C LEU A 145 -11.95 -10.01 13.74
N SER A 146 -12.14 -11.20 14.30
CA SER A 146 -11.16 -11.86 15.16
C SER A 146 -9.87 -12.19 14.42
N GLU A 147 -9.96 -12.63 13.15
CA GLU A 147 -8.78 -12.88 12.30
C GLU A 147 -8.03 -11.58 12.01
N ARG A 148 -8.74 -10.52 11.59
CA ARG A 148 -8.15 -9.21 11.33
C ARG A 148 -7.50 -8.56 12.56
N GLN A 149 -8.07 -8.78 13.73
CA GLN A 149 -7.46 -8.31 14.99
C GLN A 149 -6.13 -9.02 15.29
N LYS A 150 -6.03 -10.32 15.02
CA LYS A 150 -4.76 -11.06 15.16
C LYS A 150 -3.72 -10.60 14.15
N ASP A 151 -4.15 -10.40 12.89
CA ASP A 151 -3.27 -9.87 11.84
C ASP A 151 -2.74 -8.48 12.22
N LEU A 152 -3.59 -7.62 12.78
CA LEU A 152 -3.19 -6.29 13.27
C LEU A 152 -2.16 -6.37 14.40
N GLU A 153 -2.37 -7.25 15.36
CA GLU A 153 -1.44 -7.41 16.50
C GLU A 153 -0.09 -7.92 16.03
N GLN A 154 -0.07 -8.88 15.11
CA GLN A 154 1.14 -9.40 14.50
C GLN A 154 1.86 -8.29 13.70
N LYS A 155 1.15 -7.55 12.85
CA LYS A 155 1.71 -6.45 12.07
C LYS A 155 2.28 -5.32 12.93
N LYS A 156 1.65 -5.00 14.06
CA LYS A 156 2.19 -4.03 15.03
C LYS A 156 3.50 -4.52 15.65
N GLY A 157 3.58 -5.80 15.99
CA GLY A 157 4.80 -6.40 16.50
C GLY A 157 5.95 -6.35 15.48
N GLU A 158 5.70 -6.76 14.24
CA GLU A 158 6.66 -6.69 13.15
C GLU A 158 7.13 -5.25 12.88
N LEU A 159 6.21 -4.29 12.92
CA LEU A 159 6.51 -2.86 12.75
C LEU A 159 7.46 -2.33 13.85
N ASP A 160 7.22 -2.67 15.11
CA ASP A 160 8.05 -2.25 16.23
C ASP A 160 9.48 -2.84 16.13
N GLU A 161 9.59 -4.10 15.72
CA GLU A 161 10.90 -4.74 15.45
C GLU A 161 11.64 -4.03 14.32
N ILE A 162 10.99 -3.82 13.17
CA ILE A 162 11.58 -3.13 12.01
C ILE A 162 11.99 -1.70 12.39
N ILE A 163 11.18 -0.97 13.14
CA ILE A 163 11.52 0.38 13.60
C ILE A 163 12.77 0.36 14.48
N SER A 164 12.90 -0.61 15.38
CA SER A 164 14.03 -0.72 16.28
C SER A 164 15.33 -1.06 15.56
N GLU A 165 15.29 -2.01 14.65
CA GLU A 165 16.43 -2.41 13.81
C GLU A 165 16.87 -1.29 12.87
N THR A 166 15.91 -0.69 12.16
CA THR A 166 16.20 0.38 11.20
C THR A 166 16.71 1.65 11.87
N LYS A 167 16.33 1.95 13.11
CA LYS A 167 16.93 3.05 13.87
C LYS A 167 18.43 2.83 14.12
N GLN A 168 18.81 1.62 14.51
CA GLN A 168 20.21 1.28 14.75
C GLN A 168 21.05 1.34 13.47
N GLU A 169 20.48 0.86 12.35
CA GLU A 169 21.15 0.94 11.06
C GLU A 169 21.30 2.39 10.57
N GLU A 170 20.24 3.18 10.69
CA GLU A 170 20.27 4.61 10.34
C GLU A 170 21.35 5.37 11.12
N GLU A 171 21.50 5.10 12.42
CA GLU A 171 22.51 5.74 13.27
C GLU A 171 23.93 5.37 12.80
N LYS A 172 24.18 4.09 12.55
CA LYS A 172 25.46 3.61 11.99
C LYS A 172 25.78 4.23 10.63
N LEU A 173 24.77 4.35 9.75
CA LEU A 173 24.93 4.96 8.44
C LEU A 173 25.16 6.47 8.53
N ARG A 174 24.48 7.16 9.44
CA ARG A 174 24.67 8.59 9.71
C ARG A 174 26.09 8.90 10.20
N ASP A 175 26.63 8.08 11.11
CA ASP A 175 27.98 8.30 11.60
C ASP A 175 29.02 8.06 10.50
N LYS A 176 28.87 7.01 9.72
CA LYS A 176 29.71 6.80 8.52
C LYS A 176 29.60 7.94 7.50
N ALA A 177 28.39 8.47 7.28
CA ALA A 177 28.17 9.60 6.40
C ALA A 177 28.87 10.87 6.92
N LYS A 178 28.79 11.16 8.23
CA LYS A 178 29.53 12.27 8.85
C LYS A 178 31.05 12.14 8.67
N ASP A 179 31.59 10.93 8.86
CA ASP A 179 33.02 10.66 8.67
C ASP A 179 33.45 10.87 7.22
N LEU A 180 32.58 10.54 6.25
CA LEU A 180 32.83 10.82 4.83
C LEU A 180 32.71 12.32 4.51
N GLU A 181 31.76 13.03 5.12
CA GLU A 181 31.61 14.49 4.94
C GLU A 181 32.88 15.25 5.39
N THR A 182 33.55 14.82 6.44
CA THR A 182 34.80 15.45 6.91
C THR A 182 35.96 15.29 5.92
N LYS A 183 35.92 14.29 5.04
CA LYS A 183 36.95 14.01 4.04
C LYS A 183 36.73 14.76 2.72
N ILE A 184 35.57 15.39 2.55
CA ILE A 184 35.20 16.08 1.31
C ILE A 184 35.39 17.59 1.48
N GLU A 185 35.87 18.25 0.43
CA GLU A 185 36.02 19.70 0.38
C GLU A 185 34.66 20.41 0.64
N PRO A 186 34.58 21.41 1.53
CA PRO A 186 33.31 22.04 1.93
C PRO A 186 32.51 22.62 0.75
N ARG A 187 33.19 23.19 -0.24
CA ARG A 187 32.56 23.75 -1.45
C ARG A 187 31.86 22.68 -2.29
N LEU A 188 32.54 21.55 -2.47
CA LEU A 188 32.00 20.41 -3.23
C LEU A 188 30.84 19.75 -2.50
N LEU A 189 30.95 19.59 -1.18
CA LEU A 189 29.91 19.05 -0.31
C LEU A 189 28.62 19.92 -0.33
N GLN A 190 28.79 21.24 -0.24
CA GLN A 190 27.65 22.18 -0.31
C GLN A 190 26.92 22.10 -1.65
N SER A 191 27.67 22.05 -2.76
CA SER A 191 27.12 21.88 -4.08
C SER A 191 26.37 20.56 -4.23
N PHE A 192 26.95 19.47 -3.74
CA PHE A 192 26.32 18.14 -3.71
C PHE A 192 25.01 18.15 -2.90
N LYS A 193 25.02 18.68 -1.67
CA LYS A 193 23.81 18.75 -0.82
C LYS A 193 22.69 19.56 -1.48
N ARG A 194 23.02 20.66 -2.16
CA ARG A 194 22.05 21.49 -2.90
C ARG A 194 21.44 20.71 -4.09
N ILE A 195 22.26 20.05 -4.87
CA ILE A 195 21.80 19.27 -6.04
C ILE A 195 20.93 18.10 -5.57
N ARG A 196 21.36 17.37 -4.54
CA ARG A 196 20.62 16.27 -3.97
C ARG A 196 19.23 16.68 -3.48
N LYS A 197 19.13 17.78 -2.74
CA LYS A 197 17.86 18.31 -2.24
C LYS A 197 16.86 18.66 -3.35
N ASN A 198 17.36 19.16 -4.48
CA ASN A 198 16.54 19.56 -5.63
C ASN A 198 16.23 18.42 -6.59
N SER A 199 16.83 17.25 -6.40
CA SER A 199 16.64 16.08 -7.25
C SER A 199 15.50 15.19 -6.75
N ARG A 200 14.55 14.82 -7.60
CA ARG A 200 13.43 13.93 -7.24
C ARG A 200 13.88 12.59 -6.65
N ASN A 201 14.97 12.03 -7.19
CA ASN A 201 15.52 10.74 -6.78
C ASN A 201 16.63 10.85 -5.73
N GLY A 202 16.85 12.02 -5.13
CA GLY A 202 17.90 12.22 -4.14
C GLY A 202 19.33 11.97 -4.62
N LEU A 203 19.58 11.92 -5.94
CA LEU A 203 20.89 11.65 -6.49
C LEU A 203 21.59 12.96 -6.87
N GLY A 204 22.74 13.24 -6.25
CA GLY A 204 23.62 14.37 -6.57
C GLY A 204 24.81 13.97 -7.45
N VAL A 205 25.22 12.69 -7.37
CA VAL A 205 26.26 12.07 -8.22
C VAL A 205 25.65 10.94 -9.01
N VAL A 206 25.94 10.87 -10.29
CA VAL A 206 25.39 9.84 -11.20
C VAL A 206 26.48 9.30 -12.09
N TYR A 207 26.42 8.02 -12.43
CA TYR A 207 27.30 7.43 -13.42
C TYR A 207 26.71 7.52 -14.83
N VAL A 208 27.55 7.45 -15.82
CA VAL A 208 27.13 7.43 -17.22
C VAL A 208 26.61 6.05 -17.56
N GLN A 209 25.40 5.97 -18.10
CA GLN A 209 24.76 4.72 -18.50
C GLN A 209 24.25 4.85 -19.94
N ARG A 210 24.66 3.93 -20.83
CA ARG A 210 24.23 3.92 -22.24
C ARG A 210 24.39 5.28 -22.92
N ASP A 211 25.59 5.87 -22.79
CA ASP A 211 25.91 7.20 -23.31
C ASP A 211 25.05 8.37 -22.83
N ALA A 212 24.29 8.16 -21.74
CA ALA A 212 23.40 9.13 -21.15
C ALA A 212 23.71 9.39 -19.66
N CYS A 213 23.24 10.50 -19.16
CA CYS A 213 23.33 10.86 -17.73
C CYS A 213 22.41 9.96 -16.91
N GLY A 214 22.95 9.22 -15.94
CA GLY A 214 22.16 8.34 -15.06
C GLY A 214 21.10 9.04 -14.19
N GLY A 215 20.96 10.37 -14.27
CA GLY A 215 19.99 11.14 -13.50
C GLY A 215 18.89 11.82 -14.30
N CYS A 216 19.20 12.35 -15.49
CA CYS A 216 18.23 13.00 -16.38
C CYS A 216 18.05 12.28 -17.71
N PHE A 217 18.86 11.25 -17.96
CA PHE A 217 18.85 10.40 -19.16
C PHE A 217 19.13 11.13 -20.47
N ASN A 218 19.58 12.38 -20.42
CA ASN A 218 20.00 13.11 -21.59
C ASN A 218 21.31 12.57 -22.10
N LYS A 219 21.44 12.47 -23.44
CA LYS A 219 22.62 11.96 -24.14
C LYS A 219 23.82 12.87 -23.91
N ILE A 220 24.99 12.26 -23.65
CA ILE A 220 26.26 12.94 -23.36
C ILE A 220 27.14 12.84 -24.60
N PRO A 221 27.71 13.96 -25.09
CA PRO A 221 28.64 13.92 -26.21
C PRO A 221 29.84 12.99 -25.95
N PRO A 222 30.35 12.24 -26.98
CA PRO A 222 31.43 11.27 -26.78
C PRO A 222 32.69 11.86 -26.16
N GLN A 223 33.00 13.11 -26.50
CA GLN A 223 34.16 13.80 -25.95
C GLN A 223 34.05 14.02 -24.44
N ARG A 224 32.86 14.37 -23.97
CA ARG A 224 32.57 14.49 -22.52
C ARG A 224 32.68 13.15 -21.81
N GLN A 225 32.26 12.07 -22.45
CA GLN A 225 32.39 10.73 -21.87
C GLN A 225 33.88 10.33 -21.72
N LEU A 226 34.71 10.66 -22.67
CA LEU A 226 36.16 10.45 -22.57
C LEU A 226 36.78 11.28 -21.42
N ASP A 227 36.34 12.51 -21.25
CA ASP A 227 36.77 13.35 -20.14
C ASP A 227 36.36 12.76 -18.78
N ILE A 228 35.15 12.19 -18.66
CA ILE A 228 34.69 11.52 -17.43
C ILE A 228 35.56 10.28 -17.16
N ARG A 229 35.82 9.45 -18.15
CA ARG A 229 36.70 8.28 -18.05
C ARG A 229 38.13 8.65 -17.68
N SER A 230 38.62 9.82 -18.08
CA SER A 230 39.98 10.28 -17.73
C SER A 230 40.15 10.63 -16.25
N ARG A 231 39.05 10.84 -15.50
CA ARG A 231 39.00 11.09 -14.06
C ARG A 231 39.82 12.28 -13.55
N LYS A 232 40.25 13.16 -14.45
CA LYS A 232 41.12 14.30 -14.14
C LYS A 232 40.37 15.51 -13.56
N LYS A 233 39.07 15.62 -13.85
CA LYS A 233 38.24 16.77 -13.48
C LYS A 233 36.86 16.30 -13.00
N VAL A 234 36.25 17.09 -12.10
CA VAL A 234 34.85 16.91 -11.72
C VAL A 234 33.96 17.47 -12.85
N ILE A 235 33.24 16.61 -13.52
CA ILE A 235 32.37 17.00 -14.63
C ILE A 235 30.92 16.96 -14.18
N VAL A 236 30.16 17.99 -14.47
CA VAL A 236 28.74 18.12 -14.16
C VAL A 236 27.90 18.02 -15.44
N CYS A 237 26.75 17.45 -15.31
CA CYS A 237 25.78 17.38 -16.40
C CYS A 237 25.25 18.78 -16.72
N GLU A 238 25.29 19.19 -17.99
CA GLU A 238 24.81 20.51 -18.42
C GLU A 238 23.32 20.71 -18.27
N TYR A 239 22.54 19.61 -18.30
CA TYR A 239 21.08 19.65 -18.21
C TYR A 239 20.56 19.64 -16.77
N CYS A 240 21.13 18.81 -15.90
CA CYS A 240 20.60 18.63 -14.53
C CYS A 240 21.56 19.06 -13.43
N GLY A 241 22.79 19.45 -13.77
CA GLY A 241 23.80 19.93 -12.82
C GLY A 241 24.40 18.86 -11.89
N ARG A 242 24.03 17.59 -12.04
CA ARG A 242 24.57 16.47 -11.24
C ARG A 242 26.02 16.20 -11.59
N SER A 243 26.84 15.85 -10.60
CA SER A 243 28.20 15.41 -10.82
C SER A 243 28.22 14.04 -11.50
N MET A 244 29.01 13.88 -12.54
CA MET A 244 29.12 12.62 -13.28
C MET A 244 30.37 11.87 -12.86
N ILE A 245 30.22 10.56 -12.66
CA ILE A 245 31.30 9.65 -12.29
C ILE A 245 31.42 8.53 -13.34
N ASP A 246 32.62 8.00 -13.48
CA ASP A 246 32.86 6.83 -14.30
C ASP A 246 32.20 5.59 -13.67
N PRO A 247 31.53 4.75 -14.47
CA PRO A 247 30.87 3.52 -13.98
C PRO A 247 31.82 2.59 -13.23
N ASP A 248 33.05 2.42 -13.69
CA ASP A 248 34.04 1.57 -13.01
C ASP A 248 34.37 2.05 -11.60
N LEU A 249 34.41 3.38 -11.43
CA LEU A 249 34.66 4.02 -10.14
C LEU A 249 33.43 3.87 -9.17
N ALA A 250 32.23 3.77 -9.74
CA ALA A 250 31.01 3.52 -9.04
C ALA A 250 30.85 2.03 -8.67
N GLY A 251 31.71 1.14 -9.18
CA GLY A 251 31.62 -0.30 -8.97
C GLY A 251 30.45 -0.96 -9.71
N VAL A 252 29.91 -0.29 -10.73
CA VAL A 252 28.81 -0.80 -11.56
C VAL A 252 29.40 -1.44 -12.81
N GLN A 253 29.31 -2.76 -12.93
CA GLN A 253 29.65 -3.45 -14.17
C GLN A 253 28.58 -3.16 -15.21
N ILE A 254 28.89 -2.32 -16.19
CA ILE A 254 28.05 -2.14 -17.36
C ILE A 254 28.44 -3.24 -18.36
N GLU A 255 27.52 -4.17 -18.60
CA GLU A 255 27.65 -5.08 -19.74
C GLU A 255 27.63 -4.22 -21.01
N HIS A 256 28.82 -3.97 -21.59
CA HIS A 256 28.91 -3.46 -22.92
C HIS A 256 28.49 -4.58 -23.90
N LYS A 257 27.25 -4.60 -24.31
CA LYS A 257 26.88 -5.26 -25.55
C LYS A 257 27.60 -4.49 -26.64
N VAL A 258 28.75 -5.01 -27.05
CA VAL A 258 29.37 -4.62 -28.30
C VAL A 258 28.42 -5.11 -29.38
N GLU A 259 27.60 -4.22 -29.93
CA GLU A 259 26.94 -4.48 -31.20
C GLU A 259 28.03 -4.55 -32.24
N GLU A 260 28.47 -5.77 -32.59
CA GLU A 260 29.27 -5.99 -33.80
C GLU A 260 28.40 -5.51 -34.97
N ALA A 261 28.86 -4.43 -35.60
CA ALA A 261 28.27 -3.92 -36.82
C ALA A 261 28.28 -5.07 -37.87
N PRO A 262 27.15 -5.35 -38.55
CA PRO A 262 27.12 -6.39 -39.57
C PRO A 262 28.12 -6.02 -40.67
N ALA A 263 29.09 -6.91 -40.89
CA ALA A 263 30.04 -6.79 -41.94
C ALA A 263 29.30 -6.75 -43.29
N THR A 264 29.20 -5.58 -43.88
CA THR A 264 28.69 -5.40 -45.24
C THR A 264 29.71 -5.94 -46.23
N THR A 265 29.60 -7.21 -46.55
CA THR A 265 30.29 -7.81 -47.71
C THR A 265 29.63 -7.32 -48.99
N THR A 266 30.09 -6.20 -49.50
CA THR A 266 29.80 -5.80 -50.88
C THR A 266 30.54 -6.72 -51.85
N LYS A 267 29.89 -7.77 -52.30
CA LYS A 267 30.33 -8.53 -53.45
C LYS A 267 30.06 -7.68 -54.70
N ARG A 268 31.11 -7.03 -55.19
CA ARG A 268 31.14 -6.33 -56.47
C ARG A 268 31.17 -7.37 -57.61
N ALA A 269 30.03 -7.66 -58.21
CA ALA A 269 29.90 -8.51 -59.36
C ALA A 269 30.52 -7.80 -60.59
N ILE A 270 31.66 -8.28 -61.05
CA ILE A 270 32.27 -7.88 -62.32
C ILE A 270 31.47 -8.54 -63.44
N ARG A 271 30.66 -7.73 -64.12
CA ARG A 271 29.93 -8.14 -65.35
C ARG A 271 30.88 -8.10 -66.52
N ARG A 272 31.46 -9.26 -66.90
CA ARG A 272 32.18 -9.41 -68.19
C ARG A 272 31.16 -9.34 -69.36
N LYS A 273 31.32 -8.30 -70.22
CA LYS A 273 30.69 -8.26 -71.51
C LYS A 273 31.52 -9.18 -72.42
N THR A 274 30.91 -10.22 -72.96
CA THR A 274 31.38 -10.90 -74.17
C THR A 274 30.59 -10.36 -75.35
N ALA A 275 31.31 -9.81 -76.33
CA ALA A 275 30.78 -9.49 -77.63
C ALA A 275 30.73 -10.78 -78.44
N GLU A 276 29.62 -11.04 -79.09
CA GLU A 276 29.39 -11.35 -80.48
C GLU A 276 27.93 -11.31 -80.79
#